data_1ed259262b54ae17929618a5c6ff4d95
#
_entry.id   1ed259262b54ae17929618a5c6ff4d95
#
_cell.length_a   1.000
_cell.length_b   1.000
_cell.length_c   1.000
_cell.angle_alpha   90.00
_cell.angle_beta   90.00
_cell.angle_gamma   90.00
#
_symmetry.space_group_name_H-M   'P 1'
#
loop_
_entity.id
_entity.type
_entity.pdbx_description
1 polymer ?
#
loop_
_entity_poly.entity_id
_entity_poly.type
_entity_poly.pdbx_seq_one_letter_code
_entity_poly.pdbx_strand_id
1 'polypeptide(L)'
;MKDDYKEGRFKKIRNPKGLTSLSFSTSLGIFTIKGDEKQIFCVSLDEGSKDNASSSPLLKEAQKQIEEYLKGERKVFSLPLLIQGTPFQKLVYEETRKIPYGETRTYKEIAKNINHPLAYRAVGQALNKNPLLLLVPCHRVIGSDHSLTGFASGLKLKQQLLDLERRK
;
A
#
# COMPACT_ATOMS: atom_id res chain seq x y z
N MET A 1 6.25 7.03 20.32
CA MET A 1 6.88 6.40 19.15
C MET A 1 5.91 6.04 18.04
N LYS A 2 4.69 5.66 18.39
CA LYS A 2 3.65 5.28 17.44
C LYS A 2 3.16 6.43 16.58
N ASP A 3 3.10 7.61 17.15
CA ASP A 3 2.44 8.75 16.54
C ASP A 3 3.38 9.56 15.66
N ASP A 4 4.66 9.59 15.99
CA ASP A 4 5.67 10.35 15.23
C ASP A 4 5.86 9.82 13.81
N TYR A 5 5.88 8.50 13.66
CA TYR A 5 6.01 7.86 12.35
C TYR A 5 4.75 8.06 11.51
N LYS A 6 3.59 7.96 12.14
CA LYS A 6 2.30 8.20 11.51
C LYS A 6 2.12 9.68 11.17
N GLU A 7 2.43 10.57 12.10
CA GLU A 7 2.33 12.01 11.87
C GLU A 7 3.26 12.52 10.78
N GLY A 8 4.49 12.05 10.73
CA GLY A 8 5.43 12.43 9.69
C GLY A 8 4.97 12.01 8.28
N ARG A 9 4.38 10.84 8.16
CA ARG A 9 3.92 10.28 6.90
C ARG A 9 2.60 10.90 6.43
N PHE A 10 1.74 11.31 7.36
CA PHE A 10 0.37 11.75 7.08
C PHE A 10 0.11 13.24 7.32
N LYS A 11 1.13 14.02 7.67
CA LYS A 11 1.01 15.47 7.92
C LYS A 11 0.36 16.25 6.78
N LYS A 12 0.37 15.73 5.57
CA LYS A 12 -0.25 16.35 4.40
C LYS A 12 -1.61 15.74 4.03
N ILE A 13 -2.03 14.70 4.72
CA ILE A 13 -3.35 14.13 4.48
C ILE A 13 -4.35 15.04 5.19
N ARG A 14 -5.14 15.74 4.39
CA ARG A 14 -6.27 16.47 4.95
C ARG A 14 -7.14 15.48 5.70
N ASN A 15 -7.43 15.78 6.95
CA ASN A 15 -8.32 14.99 7.77
C ASN A 15 -9.76 15.39 7.38
N PRO A 16 -10.40 14.68 6.43
CA PRO A 16 -11.74 15.07 6.02
C PRO A 16 -12.75 14.77 7.11
N LYS A 17 -13.82 15.53 7.11
CA LYS A 17 -14.96 15.26 8.00
C LYS A 17 -15.46 13.83 7.73
N GLY A 18 -15.66 13.06 8.80
CA GLY A 18 -16.15 11.70 8.72
C GLY A 18 -15.07 10.64 8.60
N LEU A 19 -13.81 10.98 8.93
CA LEU A 19 -12.72 10.00 8.99
C LEU A 19 -13.05 8.90 9.98
N THR A 20 -12.96 7.67 9.53
CA THR A 20 -13.13 6.48 10.37
C THR A 20 -11.95 5.54 10.17
N SER A 21 -11.72 4.66 11.14
CA SER A 21 -10.66 3.66 11.06
C SER A 21 -11.15 2.30 11.51
N LEU A 22 -10.53 1.26 10.96
CA LEU A 22 -10.83 -0.13 11.29
C LEU A 22 -9.52 -0.88 11.33
N SER A 23 -9.28 -1.59 12.45
CA SER A 23 -8.11 -2.45 12.61
C SER A 23 -8.54 -3.89 12.78
N PHE A 24 -7.77 -4.83 12.23
CA PHE A 24 -8.05 -6.25 12.33
C PHE A 24 -6.76 -7.07 12.28
N SER A 25 -6.77 -8.19 12.96
CA SER A 25 -5.61 -9.09 13.04
C SER A 25 -5.53 -10.01 11.83
N THR A 26 -4.31 -10.24 11.35
CA THR A 26 -4.02 -11.18 10.28
C THR A 26 -2.77 -11.99 10.63
N SER A 27 -2.45 -12.98 9.81
CA SER A 27 -1.20 -13.75 9.95
C SER A 27 0.07 -12.89 9.79
N LEU A 28 -0.04 -11.74 9.17
CA LEU A 28 1.08 -10.81 8.96
C LEU A 28 1.17 -9.73 10.03
N GLY A 29 0.18 -9.60 10.89
CA GLY A 29 0.08 -8.55 11.89
C GLY A 29 -1.27 -7.85 11.83
N ILE A 30 -1.37 -6.70 12.48
CA ILE A 30 -2.61 -5.93 12.54
C ILE A 30 -2.65 -4.90 11.42
N PHE A 31 -3.61 -5.04 10.51
CA PHE A 31 -3.87 -4.04 9.49
C PHE A 31 -4.80 -2.96 10.04
N THR A 32 -4.50 -1.71 9.71
CA THR A 32 -5.36 -0.57 10.00
C THR A 32 -5.74 0.12 8.69
N ILE A 33 -7.04 0.27 8.46
CA ILE A 33 -7.59 0.94 7.30
C ILE A 33 -8.21 2.25 7.76
N LYS A 34 -7.92 3.34 7.05
CA LYS A 34 -8.52 4.65 7.31
C LYS A 34 -9.17 5.18 6.04
N GLY A 35 -10.33 5.77 6.21
CA GLY A 35 -11.09 6.32 5.10
C GLY A 35 -12.31 7.09 5.59
N ASP A 36 -13.15 7.49 4.65
CA ASP A 36 -14.47 8.04 4.90
C ASP A 36 -15.53 7.15 4.23
N GLU A 37 -16.72 7.68 4.05
CA GLU A 37 -17.80 6.93 3.39
C GLU A 37 -17.57 6.71 1.89
N LYS A 38 -16.66 7.47 1.28
CA LYS A 38 -16.46 7.50 -0.17
C LYS A 38 -15.16 6.85 -0.62
N GLN A 39 -14.07 6.98 0.17
CA GLN A 39 -12.73 6.59 -0.27
C GLN A 39 -11.88 6.07 0.88
N ILE A 40 -10.95 5.18 0.53
CA ILE A 40 -9.89 4.71 1.42
C ILE A 40 -8.68 5.64 1.26
N PHE A 41 -8.11 6.09 2.37
CA PHE A 41 -6.95 6.99 2.39
C PHE A 41 -5.66 6.32 2.79
N CYS A 42 -5.75 5.28 3.63
CA CYS A 42 -4.59 4.67 4.24
C CYS A 42 -4.85 3.20 4.55
N VAL A 43 -3.86 2.39 4.27
CA VAL A 43 -3.76 1.01 4.77
C VAL A 43 -2.35 0.85 5.31
N SER A 44 -2.23 0.45 6.56
CA SER A 44 -0.94 0.23 7.24
C SER A 44 -0.92 -1.09 7.97
N LEU A 45 0.28 -1.62 8.18
CA LEU A 45 0.50 -2.81 8.98
C LEU A 45 1.23 -2.41 10.27
N ASP A 46 0.65 -2.75 11.40
CA ASP A 46 1.12 -2.41 12.73
C ASP A 46 1.31 -3.67 13.57
N GLU A 47 2.34 -3.71 14.40
CA GLU A 47 2.60 -4.87 15.24
C GLU A 47 1.97 -4.78 16.64
N GLY A 48 1.32 -3.70 16.99
CA GLY A 48 0.85 -3.51 18.36
C GLY A 48 -0.44 -2.74 18.55
N SER A 49 -1.16 -2.44 17.49
CA SER A 49 -2.45 -1.76 17.59
C SER A 49 -3.53 -2.72 18.08
N LYS A 50 -4.48 -2.17 18.84
CA LYS A 50 -5.65 -2.94 19.24
C LYS A 50 -6.64 -3.01 18.09
N ASP A 51 -7.28 -4.15 17.94
CA ASP A 51 -8.41 -4.29 17.02
C ASP A 51 -9.47 -3.27 17.40
N ASN A 52 -9.95 -2.54 16.42
CA ASN A 52 -11.16 -1.76 16.57
C ASN A 52 -12.09 -2.04 15.41
N ALA A 53 -13.37 -2.09 15.70
CA ALA A 53 -14.40 -2.30 14.70
C ALA A 53 -14.95 -0.94 14.23
N SER A 54 -15.19 -0.83 12.93
CA SER A 54 -15.90 0.31 12.37
C SER A 54 -17.25 -0.15 11.83
N SER A 55 -18.24 0.71 11.91
CA SER A 55 -19.54 0.48 11.26
C SER A 55 -19.53 0.84 9.77
N SER A 56 -18.46 1.45 9.27
CA SER A 56 -18.36 1.84 7.86
C SER A 56 -18.43 0.64 6.91
N PRO A 57 -19.43 0.59 6.01
CA PRO A 57 -19.51 -0.48 5.01
C PRO A 57 -18.29 -0.53 4.11
N LEU A 58 -17.73 0.61 3.74
CA LEU A 58 -16.54 0.68 2.88
C LEU A 58 -15.31 0.07 3.57
N LEU A 59 -15.08 0.40 4.84
CA LEU A 59 -13.93 -0.16 5.57
C LEU A 59 -14.10 -1.66 5.81
N LYS A 60 -15.31 -2.13 6.04
CA LYS A 60 -15.61 -3.56 6.16
C LYS A 60 -15.36 -4.29 4.83
N GLU A 61 -15.75 -3.70 3.71
CA GLU A 61 -15.46 -4.25 2.38
C GLU A 61 -13.96 -4.30 2.12
N ALA A 62 -13.23 -3.26 2.50
CA ALA A 62 -11.77 -3.23 2.40
C ALA A 62 -11.13 -4.34 3.23
N GLN A 63 -11.58 -4.55 4.47
CA GLN A 63 -11.13 -5.65 5.31
C GLN A 63 -11.36 -7.00 4.62
N LYS A 64 -12.56 -7.23 4.13
CA LYS A 64 -12.91 -8.46 3.43
C LYS A 64 -11.98 -8.71 2.24
N GLN A 65 -11.75 -7.70 1.42
CA GLN A 65 -10.88 -7.84 0.24
C GLN A 65 -9.43 -8.12 0.62
N ILE A 66 -8.92 -7.48 1.67
CA ILE A 66 -7.56 -7.75 2.18
C ILE A 66 -7.46 -9.19 2.70
N GLU A 67 -8.44 -9.65 3.46
CA GLU A 67 -8.47 -11.02 3.96
C GLU A 67 -8.53 -12.04 2.82
N GLU A 68 -9.35 -11.81 1.81
CA GLU A 68 -9.42 -12.64 0.60
C GLU A 68 -8.07 -12.67 -0.15
N TYR A 69 -7.42 -11.51 -0.28
CA TYR A 69 -6.11 -11.42 -0.90
C TYR A 69 -5.06 -12.24 -0.13
N LEU A 70 -5.03 -12.11 1.19
CA LEU A 70 -4.07 -12.86 2.03
C LEU A 70 -4.29 -14.37 1.99
N LYS A 71 -5.50 -14.81 1.70
CA LYS A 71 -5.83 -16.24 1.49
C LYS A 71 -5.52 -16.73 0.06
N GLY A 72 -5.13 -15.82 -0.84
CA GLY A 72 -4.91 -16.15 -2.24
C GLY A 72 -6.19 -16.25 -3.08
N GLU A 73 -7.31 -15.83 -2.53
CA GLU A 73 -8.62 -15.89 -3.18
C GLU A 73 -8.93 -14.68 -4.07
N ARG A 74 -8.27 -13.55 -3.79
CA ARG A 74 -8.47 -12.29 -4.52
C ARG A 74 -7.17 -11.82 -5.15
N LYS A 75 -7.24 -11.42 -6.40
CA LYS A 75 -6.08 -10.90 -7.16
C LYS A 75 -6.17 -9.41 -7.44
N VAL A 76 -7.37 -8.84 -7.46
CA VAL A 76 -7.62 -7.44 -7.79
C VAL A 76 -8.49 -6.80 -6.71
N PHE A 77 -8.05 -5.65 -6.23
CA PHE A 77 -8.85 -4.84 -5.31
C PHE A 77 -9.80 -3.94 -6.10
N SER A 78 -11.05 -3.86 -5.65
CA SER A 78 -12.08 -2.98 -6.23
C SER A 78 -12.58 -2.03 -5.15
N LEU A 79 -11.74 -1.07 -4.78
CA LEU A 79 -12.01 -0.10 -3.71
C LEU A 79 -11.74 1.32 -4.22
N PRO A 80 -12.60 2.28 -3.88
CA PRO A 80 -12.32 3.68 -4.20
C PRO A 80 -11.18 4.21 -3.32
N LEU A 81 -10.11 4.67 -3.94
CA LEU A 81 -8.91 5.15 -3.25
C LEU A 81 -8.77 6.66 -3.41
N LEU A 82 -8.38 7.33 -2.35
CA LEU A 82 -7.85 8.69 -2.44
C LEU A 82 -6.33 8.62 -2.43
N ILE A 83 -5.72 8.84 -3.57
CA ILE A 83 -4.27 8.84 -3.73
C ILE A 83 -3.76 10.24 -3.49
N GLN A 84 -2.99 10.41 -2.41
CA GLN A 84 -2.43 11.68 -1.99
C GLN A 84 -0.92 11.68 -2.11
N GLY A 85 -0.35 12.86 -2.24
CA GLY A 85 1.09 13.06 -2.34
C GLY A 85 1.42 14.21 -3.29
N THR A 86 2.72 14.38 -3.55
CA THR A 86 3.19 15.32 -4.56
C THR A 86 2.75 14.85 -5.96
N PRO A 87 2.76 15.72 -6.98
CA PRO A 87 2.46 15.28 -8.35
C PRO A 87 3.32 14.10 -8.80
N PHE A 88 4.60 14.08 -8.47
CA PHE A 88 5.50 12.98 -8.78
C PHE A 88 5.10 11.68 -8.06
N GLN A 89 4.81 11.76 -6.76
CA GLN A 89 4.36 10.59 -5.99
C GLN A 89 3.09 9.99 -6.57
N LYS A 90 2.13 10.83 -6.96
CA LYS A 90 0.88 10.37 -7.58
C LYS A 90 1.13 9.64 -8.89
N LEU A 91 2.04 10.14 -9.73
CA LEU A 91 2.44 9.45 -10.96
C LEU A 91 3.02 8.06 -10.65
N VAL A 92 3.89 7.98 -9.65
CA VAL A 92 4.51 6.71 -9.24
C VAL A 92 3.45 5.72 -8.75
N TYR A 93 2.53 6.17 -7.90
CA TYR A 93 1.49 5.30 -7.33
C TYR A 93 0.53 4.80 -8.41
N GLU A 94 0.10 5.68 -9.32
CA GLU A 94 -0.79 5.29 -10.43
C GLU A 94 -0.12 4.29 -11.37
N GLU A 95 1.15 4.49 -11.69
CA GLU A 95 1.89 3.56 -12.54
C GLU A 95 2.07 2.20 -11.84
N THR A 96 2.38 2.22 -10.54
CA THR A 96 2.55 1.00 -9.75
C THR A 96 1.26 0.17 -9.69
N ARG A 97 0.11 0.83 -9.63
CA ARG A 97 -1.19 0.15 -9.62
C ARG A 97 -1.47 -0.65 -10.90
N LYS A 98 -0.81 -0.34 -11.99
CA LYS A 98 -0.97 -1.05 -13.26
C LYS A 98 -0.26 -2.40 -13.28
N ILE A 99 0.64 -2.68 -12.33
CA ILE A 99 1.38 -3.95 -12.29
C ILE A 99 0.40 -5.07 -11.91
N PRO A 100 0.20 -6.07 -12.79
CA PRO A 100 -0.72 -7.16 -12.50
C PRO A 100 -0.27 -8.03 -11.33
N TYR A 101 -1.21 -8.70 -10.72
CA TYR A 101 -0.96 -9.71 -9.69
C TYR A 101 0.03 -10.76 -10.20
N GLY A 102 1.03 -11.07 -9.41
CA GLY A 102 2.06 -12.06 -9.75
C GLY A 102 3.15 -11.57 -10.67
N GLU A 103 3.11 -10.31 -11.10
CA GLU A 103 4.15 -9.70 -11.92
C GLU A 103 4.94 -8.67 -11.13
N THR A 104 6.13 -8.35 -11.63
CA THR A 104 7.01 -7.32 -11.05
C THR A 104 7.48 -6.36 -12.11
N ARG A 105 7.85 -5.16 -11.69
CA ARG A 105 8.55 -4.17 -12.51
C ARG A 105 9.72 -3.63 -11.71
N THR A 106 10.73 -3.14 -12.41
CA THR A 106 11.87 -2.51 -11.74
C THR A 106 11.58 -1.03 -11.48
N TYR A 107 12.33 -0.43 -10.55
CA TYR A 107 12.25 1.02 -10.32
C TYR A 107 12.54 1.80 -11.59
N LYS A 108 13.47 1.31 -12.42
CA LYS A 108 13.82 1.94 -13.71
C LYS A 108 12.67 1.87 -14.70
N GLU A 109 11.96 0.76 -14.75
CA GLU A 109 10.79 0.62 -15.62
C GLU A 109 9.68 1.57 -15.21
N ILE A 110 9.40 1.70 -13.92
CA ILE A 110 8.42 2.66 -13.42
C ILE A 110 8.84 4.09 -13.79
N ALA A 111 10.11 4.46 -13.55
CA ALA A 111 10.63 5.77 -13.88
C ALA A 111 10.48 6.08 -15.38
N LYS A 112 10.83 5.14 -16.23
CA LYS A 112 10.67 5.27 -17.69
C LYS A 112 9.21 5.48 -18.08
N ASN A 113 8.31 4.69 -17.50
CA ASN A 113 6.89 4.73 -17.86
C ASN A 113 6.20 6.04 -17.45
N ILE A 114 6.72 6.73 -16.44
CA ILE A 114 6.20 8.04 -16.05
C ILE A 114 6.98 9.21 -16.69
N ASN A 115 7.80 8.93 -17.71
CA ASN A 115 8.61 9.91 -18.45
C ASN A 115 9.68 10.63 -17.60
N HIS A 116 10.20 9.94 -16.59
CA HIS A 116 11.31 10.43 -15.73
C HIS A 116 12.36 9.33 -15.60
N PRO A 117 13.03 8.92 -16.71
CA PRO A 117 13.86 7.69 -16.72
C PRO A 117 15.06 7.74 -15.78
N LEU A 118 15.52 8.92 -15.40
CA LEU A 118 16.63 9.07 -14.45
C LEU A 118 16.18 9.14 -12.99
N ALA A 119 14.89 9.22 -12.74
CA ALA A 119 14.32 9.41 -11.41
C ALA A 119 14.04 8.10 -10.65
N TYR A 120 14.71 7.00 -10.98
CA TYR A 120 14.43 5.69 -10.37
C TYR A 120 14.66 5.67 -8.85
N ARG A 121 15.61 6.47 -8.33
CA ARG A 121 15.81 6.60 -6.87
C ARG A 121 14.64 7.33 -6.21
N ALA A 122 14.15 8.38 -6.86
CA ALA A 122 12.97 9.11 -6.38
C ALA A 122 11.72 8.25 -6.43
N VAL A 123 11.60 7.35 -7.42
CA VAL A 123 10.55 6.33 -7.46
C VAL A 123 10.60 5.45 -6.22
N GLY A 124 11.79 4.95 -5.87
CA GLY A 124 11.99 4.16 -4.66
C GLY A 124 11.59 4.90 -3.39
N GLN A 125 11.97 6.18 -3.28
CA GLN A 125 11.60 7.01 -2.14
C GLN A 125 10.08 7.24 -2.07
N ALA A 126 9.42 7.47 -3.20
CA ALA A 126 7.97 7.62 -3.25
C ALA A 126 7.26 6.35 -2.79
N LEU A 127 7.70 5.19 -3.26
CA LEU A 127 7.12 3.90 -2.88
C LEU A 127 7.35 3.59 -1.41
N ASN A 128 8.50 3.99 -0.86
CA ASN A 128 8.79 3.84 0.56
C ASN A 128 7.83 4.65 1.45
N LYS A 129 7.21 5.68 0.90
CA LYS A 129 6.22 6.51 1.60
C LYS A 129 4.78 6.16 1.25
N ASN A 130 4.55 5.06 0.54
CA ASN A 130 3.21 4.64 0.12
C ASN A 130 2.26 4.49 1.31
N PRO A 131 1.18 5.28 1.38
CA PRO A 131 0.22 5.20 2.48
C PRO A 131 -0.84 4.12 2.28
N LEU A 132 -0.89 3.47 1.12
CA LEU A 132 -1.93 2.51 0.74
C LEU A 132 -1.32 1.12 0.52
N LEU A 133 -0.82 0.53 1.59
CA LEU A 133 -0.21 -0.81 1.56
C LEU A 133 -1.16 -1.81 0.89
N LEU A 134 -0.65 -2.65 0.03
CA LEU A 134 -1.35 -3.63 -0.83
C LEU A 134 -2.17 -2.99 -1.96
N LEU A 135 -2.93 -1.94 -1.69
CA LEU A 135 -3.82 -1.31 -2.67
C LEU A 135 -3.02 -0.57 -3.76
N VAL A 136 -1.90 0.05 -3.37
CA VAL A 136 -0.82 0.42 -4.28
C VAL A 136 0.27 -0.63 -4.08
N PRO A 137 0.47 -1.55 -5.03
CA PRO A 137 1.27 -2.75 -4.79
C PRO A 137 2.77 -2.49 -4.89
N CYS A 138 3.30 -1.69 -3.97
CA CYS A 138 4.71 -1.33 -3.94
C CYS A 138 5.64 -2.54 -3.77
N HIS A 139 5.14 -3.65 -3.25
CA HIS A 139 5.90 -4.91 -3.18
C HIS A 139 6.23 -5.51 -4.55
N ARG A 140 5.51 -5.11 -5.61
CA ARG A 140 5.75 -5.56 -7.00
C ARG A 140 6.84 -4.77 -7.71
N VAL A 141 7.44 -3.78 -7.04
CA VAL A 141 8.55 -3.01 -7.62
C VAL A 141 9.86 -3.46 -6.97
N ILE A 142 10.80 -3.88 -7.80
CA ILE A 142 12.07 -4.49 -7.38
C ILE A 142 13.27 -3.79 -8.03
N GLY A 143 14.47 -4.09 -7.54
CA GLY A 143 15.71 -3.58 -8.14
C GLY A 143 15.97 -4.16 -9.53
N SER A 144 16.80 -3.48 -10.31
CA SER A 144 17.15 -3.93 -11.68
C SER A 144 17.89 -5.26 -11.71
N ASP A 145 18.56 -5.62 -10.63
CA ASP A 145 19.21 -6.91 -10.41
C ASP A 145 18.26 -7.95 -9.80
N HIS A 146 16.97 -7.66 -9.77
CA HIS A 146 15.91 -8.45 -9.12
C HIS A 146 16.05 -8.59 -7.61
N SER A 147 16.89 -7.75 -6.97
CA SER A 147 16.99 -7.70 -5.51
C SER A 147 15.76 -7.03 -4.89
N LEU A 148 15.42 -7.42 -3.67
CA LEU A 148 14.39 -6.79 -2.90
C LEU A 148 14.99 -5.63 -2.11
N THR A 149 14.58 -4.41 -2.42
CA THR A 149 15.06 -3.20 -1.78
C THR A 149 13.92 -2.24 -1.47
N GLY A 150 14.15 -1.33 -0.53
CA GLY A 150 13.36 -0.14 -0.35
C GLY A 150 11.90 -0.33 0.05
N PHE A 151 11.57 -1.37 0.81
CA PHE A 151 10.20 -1.60 1.28
C PHE A 151 10.03 -1.12 2.73
N ALA A 152 9.14 -0.15 2.96
CA ALA A 152 8.95 0.51 4.26
C ALA A 152 8.53 -0.44 5.38
N SER A 153 7.77 -1.48 5.06
CA SER A 153 7.27 -2.47 6.03
C SER A 153 8.21 -3.65 6.22
N GLY A 154 9.41 -3.59 5.63
CA GLY A 154 10.46 -4.60 5.77
C GLY A 154 10.52 -5.59 4.61
N LEU A 155 11.73 -6.03 4.30
CA LEU A 155 11.99 -6.93 3.17
C LEU A 155 11.35 -8.31 3.36
N LYS A 156 11.21 -8.76 4.60
CA LYS A 156 10.52 -10.02 4.91
C LYS A 156 9.07 -9.98 4.44
N LEU A 157 8.35 -8.93 4.74
CA LEU A 157 6.96 -8.77 4.29
C LEU A 157 6.88 -8.70 2.77
N LYS A 158 7.77 -7.95 2.14
CA LYS A 158 7.85 -7.86 0.67
C LYS A 158 8.01 -9.25 0.05
N GLN A 159 8.93 -10.06 0.57
CA GLN A 159 9.13 -11.42 0.10
C GLN A 159 7.89 -12.29 0.32
N GLN A 160 7.26 -12.19 1.47
CA GLN A 160 6.03 -12.95 1.77
C GLN A 160 4.90 -12.61 0.79
N LEU A 161 4.72 -11.35 0.46
CA LEU A 161 3.69 -10.92 -0.49
C LEU A 161 4.00 -11.40 -1.91
N LEU A 162 5.24 -11.30 -2.35
CA LEU A 162 5.65 -11.82 -3.66
C LEU A 162 5.48 -13.34 -3.74
N ASP A 163 5.83 -14.07 -2.68
CA ASP A 163 5.66 -15.52 -2.63
C ASP A 163 4.17 -15.91 -2.67
N LEU A 164 3.34 -15.16 -1.97
CA LEU A 164 1.89 -15.34 -2.01
C LEU A 164 1.35 -15.22 -3.44
N GLU A 165 1.80 -14.20 -4.15
CA GLU A 165 1.32 -13.92 -5.52
C GLU A 165 1.87 -14.91 -6.55
N ARG A 166 2.97 -15.59 -6.27
CA ARG A 166 3.53 -16.63 -7.15
C ARG A 166 2.83 -17.98 -7.00
N ARG A 167 2.08 -18.16 -5.95
CA ARG A 167 1.29 -19.40 -5.74
C ARG A 167 0.13 -19.42 -6.75
N LYS A 168 0.04 -20.49 -7.47
CA LYS A 168 -1.06 -20.72 -8.41
C LYS A 168 -2.22 -21.45 -7.73
#